data_a53ae7e3aec64ebfc620eaa088721781
#
_entry.id   a53ae7e3aec64ebfc620eaa088721781
#
_cell.length_a   1.000
_cell.length_b   1.000
_cell.length_c   1.000
_cell.angle_alpha   90.00
_cell.angle_beta   90.00
_cell.angle_gamma   90.00
#
_symmetry.space_group_name_H-M   'P 1'
#
loop_
_entity.id
_entity.type
_entity.pdbx_description
1 polymer ?
#
loop_
_entity_poly.entity_id
_entity_poly.type
_entity_poly.pdbx_seq_one_letter_code
_entity_poly.pdbx_strand_id
1 'polypeptide(L)'
;MKKILFLSLVLSLIVGCDTPFYFGSKDFQTPFERSEGTKSATYDEVIDFYKRLSSEFSTISLRTVEQTDSGVPLHLVIYSPDAEFNLNKYQEERTIVFINNATYGNDTDGVDATMLLFRNLAQNEIKLSENVIVVAIPVYNIGALQGKNYRKTITNYDLNLDVIKNDTQNALSFAKIFQMVHPDVFIDNYTHYTAADYQYVLTYTTSQTDKLGNYLGTYLREQLLTKVSDSLLKRQEDFQKIADSLLKRQKDLLNGKNEQKIAQKSFKPKRILMNDTITPPFWRIFPEETPHSPAQAIDYATLYDCMGIRINTHVKKPYRQRVEANYEMMKTIVEVADRDYAYIKQLKIKQKESNEAQKNYAFSWAIDSTQCVNLPFYTYEIDTITEVVHLNHQKPLVQEVAFYNRYKPTKSITIPQSYIVPKVFQKVIDRLKANNVQMTMIDKDTLMSVVRYKIESFKTLSSPVEGHYWHYDTHVIADTTRVQLYK
;
A
#
# COMPACT_ATOMS: atom_id res chain seq x y z
N MET A 1 -20.09 39.08 -38.53
CA MET A 1 -18.65 38.83 -38.50
C MET A 1 -18.05 38.93 -37.09
N LYS A 2 -18.24 39.99 -36.31
CA LYS A 2 -17.71 40.11 -34.93
C LYS A 2 -18.20 39.03 -33.96
N LYS A 3 -19.46 38.57 -34.08
CA LYS A 3 -19.99 37.47 -33.22
C LYS A 3 -19.42 36.08 -33.55
N ILE A 4 -19.09 35.85 -34.83
CA ILE A 4 -18.47 34.57 -35.26
C ILE A 4 -17.00 34.55 -34.87
N LEU A 5 -16.29 35.68 -34.90
CA LEU A 5 -14.90 35.79 -34.45
C LEU A 5 -14.79 35.63 -32.93
N PHE A 6 -15.77 36.13 -32.17
CA PHE A 6 -15.83 35.96 -30.72
C PHE A 6 -16.18 34.51 -30.33
N LEU A 7 -17.07 33.85 -31.10
CA LEU A 7 -17.42 32.45 -30.89
C LEU A 7 -16.24 31.52 -31.22
N SER A 8 -15.45 31.82 -32.28
CA SER A 8 -14.25 31.06 -32.60
C SER A 8 -13.13 31.30 -31.58
N LEU A 9 -13.00 32.49 -31.00
CA LEU A 9 -12.05 32.82 -29.94
C LEU A 9 -12.44 32.14 -28.61
N VAL A 10 -13.74 32.08 -28.29
CA VAL A 10 -14.24 31.36 -27.11
C VAL A 10 -14.16 29.84 -27.31
N LEU A 11 -14.42 29.34 -28.53
CA LEU A 11 -14.25 27.94 -28.87
C LEU A 11 -12.77 27.54 -28.86
N SER A 12 -11.86 28.41 -29.35
CA SER A 12 -10.41 28.16 -29.25
C SER A 12 -9.89 28.27 -27.80
N LEU A 13 -10.53 29.06 -26.93
CA LEU A 13 -10.28 29.08 -25.49
C LEU A 13 -10.85 27.84 -24.77
N ILE A 14 -11.87 27.20 -25.35
CA ILE A 14 -12.44 25.95 -24.79
C ILE A 14 -11.71 24.73 -25.34
N VAL A 15 -11.27 24.74 -26.59
CA VAL A 15 -10.51 23.64 -27.23
C VAL A 15 -9.00 23.75 -26.97
N GLY A 16 -8.50 24.98 -26.70
CA GLY A 16 -7.08 25.23 -26.36
C GLY A 16 -6.73 25.27 -24.88
N CYS A 17 -7.67 24.96 -23.99
CA CYS A 17 -7.38 24.69 -22.60
C CYS A 17 -7.02 23.22 -22.40
N ASP A 18 -5.99 22.74 -23.07
CA ASP A 18 -5.07 21.77 -22.50
C ASP A 18 -4.37 22.44 -21.32
N THR A 19 -5.15 22.72 -20.26
CA THR A 19 -4.52 23.12 -19.02
C THR A 19 -3.68 21.93 -18.58
N PRO A 20 -2.37 22.07 -18.38
CA PRO A 20 -1.52 20.97 -18.01
C PRO A 20 -2.08 20.28 -16.77
N PHE A 21 -2.09 18.96 -16.76
CA PHE A 21 -2.46 18.14 -15.62
C PHE A 21 -1.52 18.47 -14.46
N TYR A 22 -2.06 18.92 -13.31
CA TYR A 22 -1.24 19.57 -12.32
C TYR A 22 -1.87 19.60 -10.94
N PHE A 23 -1.24 18.93 -9.96
CA PHE A 23 -1.72 18.77 -8.61
C PHE A 23 -1.05 19.69 -7.56
N GLY A 24 -0.54 20.84 -7.90
CA GLY A 24 0.13 21.69 -6.92
C GLY A 24 0.94 22.85 -7.52
N SER A 25 1.97 23.35 -6.86
CA SER A 25 2.81 24.44 -7.35
C SER A 25 3.66 24.03 -8.56
N LYS A 26 3.77 24.90 -9.56
CA LYS A 26 4.54 24.67 -10.79
C LYS A 26 6.00 24.32 -10.54
N ASP A 27 6.54 24.73 -9.39
CA ASP A 27 7.97 24.57 -9.08
C ASP A 27 8.36 23.13 -8.78
N PHE A 28 7.38 22.27 -8.41
CA PHE A 28 7.57 20.86 -8.08
C PHE A 28 6.73 19.90 -8.94
N GLN A 29 6.60 20.20 -10.25
CA GLN A 29 5.98 19.27 -11.18
C GLN A 29 6.78 17.95 -11.26
N THR A 30 6.06 16.83 -11.15
CA THR A 30 6.63 15.50 -11.36
C THR A 30 6.81 15.18 -12.84
N PRO A 31 7.64 14.19 -13.23
CA PRO A 31 7.70 13.71 -14.62
C PRO A 31 6.33 13.25 -15.15
N PHE A 32 5.53 12.62 -14.30
CA PHE A 32 4.16 12.24 -14.60
C PHE A 32 3.30 13.45 -15.03
N GLU A 33 3.36 14.53 -14.29
CA GLU A 33 2.61 15.75 -14.63
C GLU A 33 3.15 16.46 -15.87
N ARG A 34 4.48 16.54 -16.01
CA ARG A 34 5.11 17.13 -17.21
C ARG A 34 4.77 16.38 -18.49
N SER A 35 4.54 15.08 -18.39
CA SER A 35 4.13 14.21 -19.51
C SER A 35 2.62 14.10 -19.68
N GLU A 36 1.82 14.92 -18.97
CA GLU A 36 0.34 14.88 -18.99
C GLU A 36 -0.22 13.49 -18.61
N GLY A 37 0.46 12.83 -17.68
CA GLY A 37 0.05 11.52 -17.16
C GLY A 37 0.37 10.32 -18.07
N THR A 38 1.31 10.48 -19.02
CA THR A 38 1.67 9.41 -19.97
C THR A 38 2.95 8.66 -19.62
N LYS A 39 3.83 9.23 -18.77
CA LYS A 39 5.13 8.66 -18.41
C LYS A 39 5.33 8.65 -16.91
N SER A 40 5.92 7.58 -16.43
CA SER A 40 6.41 7.46 -15.07
C SER A 40 7.79 8.11 -14.90
N ALA A 41 8.09 8.50 -13.66
CA ALA A 41 9.43 8.93 -13.27
C ALA A 41 10.43 7.77 -13.33
N THR A 42 11.66 8.06 -13.77
CA THR A 42 12.80 7.16 -13.61
C THR A 42 13.30 7.19 -12.17
N TYR A 43 14.11 6.21 -11.76
CA TYR A 43 14.70 6.20 -10.41
C TYR A 43 15.45 7.49 -10.07
N ASP A 44 16.29 7.98 -10.99
CA ASP A 44 17.07 9.20 -10.77
C ASP A 44 16.17 10.43 -10.62
N GLU A 45 15.12 10.54 -11.45
CA GLU A 45 14.13 11.62 -11.33
C GLU A 45 13.36 11.57 -10.02
N VAL A 46 13.04 10.37 -9.51
CA VAL A 46 12.39 10.19 -8.21
C VAL A 46 13.30 10.71 -7.08
N ILE A 47 14.57 10.29 -7.07
CA ILE A 47 15.50 10.68 -6.01
C ILE A 47 15.84 12.17 -6.08
N ASP A 48 16.04 12.72 -7.27
CA ASP A 48 16.30 14.15 -7.44
C ASP A 48 15.09 15.01 -7.06
N PHE A 49 13.88 14.53 -7.31
CA PHE A 49 12.67 15.18 -6.84
C PHE A 49 12.63 15.26 -5.30
N TYR A 50 12.88 14.15 -4.60
CA TYR A 50 12.86 14.15 -3.13
C TYR A 50 14.03 14.91 -2.50
N LYS A 51 15.22 14.95 -3.13
CA LYS A 51 16.34 15.82 -2.71
C LYS A 51 15.92 17.29 -2.76
N ARG A 52 15.32 17.74 -3.87
CA ARG A 52 14.83 19.12 -4.00
C ARG A 52 13.71 19.41 -2.99
N LEU A 53 12.77 18.48 -2.83
CA LEU A 53 11.65 18.64 -1.91
C LEU A 53 12.13 18.76 -0.46
N SER A 54 13.09 17.94 -0.03
CA SER A 54 13.67 18.00 1.33
C SER A 54 14.58 19.19 1.55
N SER A 55 15.16 19.78 0.50
CA SER A 55 15.94 21.02 0.64
C SER A 55 15.08 22.27 0.76
N GLU A 56 13.88 22.24 0.18
CA GLU A 56 12.96 23.40 0.18
C GLU A 56 12.01 23.40 1.38
N PHE A 57 11.55 22.22 1.82
CA PHE A 57 10.56 22.10 2.88
C PHE A 57 11.12 21.40 4.12
N SER A 58 11.18 22.12 5.23
CA SER A 58 11.66 21.58 6.51
C SER A 58 10.82 20.39 7.03
N THR A 59 9.57 20.26 6.58
CA THR A 59 8.68 19.14 6.94
C THR A 59 9.02 17.83 6.22
N ILE A 60 9.97 17.83 5.29
CA ILE A 60 10.42 16.65 4.53
C ILE A 60 11.86 16.30 4.88
N SER A 61 12.11 15.03 5.12
CA SER A 61 13.46 14.46 5.26
C SER A 61 13.66 13.34 4.27
N LEU A 62 14.76 13.35 3.52
CA LEU A 62 15.21 12.24 2.70
C LEU A 62 16.45 11.61 3.34
N ARG A 63 16.40 10.30 3.59
CA ARG A 63 17.50 9.54 4.20
C ARG A 63 17.92 8.41 3.29
N THR A 64 19.22 8.20 3.14
CA THR A 64 19.78 6.98 2.60
C THR A 64 19.96 6.00 3.76
N VAL A 65 19.38 4.82 3.68
CA VAL A 65 19.25 3.97 4.88
C VAL A 65 19.94 2.61 4.73
N GLU A 66 19.61 1.81 3.72
CA GLU A 66 20.05 0.42 3.63
C GLU A 66 20.45 0.08 2.19
N GLN A 67 21.10 -1.06 1.99
CA GLN A 67 21.58 -1.53 0.70
C GLN A 67 20.54 -2.39 -0.02
N THR A 68 20.72 -2.58 -1.33
CA THR A 68 19.95 -3.50 -2.16
C THR A 68 20.84 -4.47 -2.92
N ASP A 69 20.26 -5.51 -3.52
CA ASP A 69 20.97 -6.44 -4.40
C ASP A 69 21.58 -5.75 -5.64
N SER A 70 21.05 -4.59 -6.03
CA SER A 70 21.60 -3.80 -7.13
C SER A 70 22.84 -2.98 -6.77
N GLY A 71 23.23 -2.97 -5.49
CA GLY A 71 24.32 -2.12 -4.98
C GLY A 71 23.93 -0.64 -4.83
N VAL A 72 22.72 -0.25 -5.19
CA VAL A 72 22.17 1.09 -4.99
C VAL A 72 21.42 1.11 -3.66
N PRO A 73 21.67 2.09 -2.77
CA PRO A 73 21.04 2.09 -1.45
C PRO A 73 19.56 2.46 -1.51
N LEU A 74 18.78 1.91 -0.59
CA LEU A 74 17.41 2.33 -0.36
C LEU A 74 17.36 3.73 0.26
N HIS A 75 16.32 4.45 -0.12
CA HIS A 75 15.99 5.75 0.44
C HIS A 75 14.70 5.68 1.23
N LEU A 76 14.60 6.51 2.25
CA LEU A 76 13.42 6.71 3.06
C LEU A 76 13.06 8.19 3.02
N VAL A 77 11.87 8.51 2.59
CA VAL A 77 11.32 9.86 2.66
C VAL A 77 10.33 9.93 3.81
N ILE A 78 10.44 10.99 4.63
CA ILE A 78 9.62 11.18 5.83
C ILE A 78 9.00 12.57 5.76
N TYR A 79 7.69 12.62 5.95
CA TYR A 79 6.94 13.85 6.22
C TYR A 79 6.58 13.89 7.69
N SER A 80 6.91 15.00 8.36
CA SER A 80 6.49 15.30 9.72
C SER A 80 6.05 16.77 9.80
N PRO A 81 4.81 17.05 10.24
CA PRO A 81 4.27 18.44 10.23
C PRO A 81 5.07 19.43 11.05
N ASP A 82 5.74 18.98 12.13
CA ASP A 82 6.57 19.78 13.03
C ASP A 82 8.08 19.72 12.71
N ALA A 83 8.45 19.11 11.58
CA ALA A 83 9.83 18.89 11.15
C ALA A 83 10.68 18.04 12.13
N GLU A 84 10.05 17.20 12.95
CA GLU A 84 10.71 16.27 13.86
C GLU A 84 10.68 14.86 13.26
N PHE A 85 11.87 14.26 13.05
CA PHE A 85 12.04 13.01 12.30
C PHE A 85 12.59 11.85 13.15
N ASN A 86 12.53 11.95 14.48
CA ASN A 86 12.91 10.88 15.39
C ASN A 86 11.74 9.90 15.57
N LEU A 87 11.63 8.90 14.69
CA LEU A 87 10.53 7.93 14.69
C LEU A 87 10.44 7.17 16.02
N ASN A 88 11.59 6.82 16.65
CA ASN A 88 11.59 6.11 17.93
C ASN A 88 10.94 6.91 19.06
N LYS A 89 11.07 8.24 19.04
CA LYS A 89 10.44 9.11 20.03
C LYS A 89 8.90 9.09 19.92
N TYR A 90 8.39 9.01 18.70
CA TYR A 90 6.97 9.23 18.43
C TYR A 90 6.15 7.97 18.16
N GLN A 91 6.78 6.79 18.16
CA GLN A 91 6.09 5.53 17.88
C GLN A 91 4.92 5.23 18.82
N GLU A 92 4.94 5.73 20.06
CA GLU A 92 3.86 5.55 21.03
C GLU A 92 2.84 6.70 21.01
N GLU A 93 3.23 7.87 20.52
CA GLU A 93 2.41 9.10 20.60
C GLU A 93 1.70 9.40 19.28
N ARG A 94 2.35 9.16 18.13
CA ARG A 94 1.86 9.51 16.80
C ARG A 94 1.57 8.28 15.96
N THR A 95 0.54 8.37 15.14
CA THR A 95 0.27 7.34 14.15
C THR A 95 1.25 7.45 13.00
N ILE A 96 1.95 6.36 12.70
CA ILE A 96 2.91 6.28 11.60
C ILE A 96 2.30 5.50 10.44
N VAL A 97 2.16 6.16 9.30
CA VAL A 97 1.75 5.54 8.03
C VAL A 97 2.98 5.29 7.19
N PHE A 98 3.23 4.03 6.84
CA PHE A 98 4.39 3.63 6.04
C PHE A 98 3.95 3.14 4.67
N ILE A 99 4.53 3.70 3.61
CA ILE A 99 4.19 3.42 2.21
C ILE A 99 5.38 2.73 1.54
N ASN A 100 5.14 1.63 0.85
CA ASN A 100 6.11 0.94 0.02
C ASN A 100 5.70 0.99 -1.45
N ASN A 101 6.67 1.22 -2.35
CA ASN A 101 6.43 1.36 -3.78
C ASN A 101 7.40 0.49 -4.59
N ALA A 102 6.96 0.09 -5.77
CA ALA A 102 7.76 -0.63 -6.77
C ALA A 102 8.39 -1.92 -6.21
N THR A 103 7.61 -2.78 -5.61
CA THR A 103 8.00 -4.17 -5.31
C THR A 103 8.31 -4.92 -6.61
N TYR A 104 7.56 -4.63 -7.67
CA TYR A 104 7.87 -5.00 -9.04
C TYR A 104 8.30 -3.77 -9.86
N GLY A 105 9.20 -3.95 -10.82
CA GLY A 105 9.78 -2.85 -11.59
C GLY A 105 8.78 -2.06 -12.46
N ASN A 106 7.60 -2.60 -12.66
CA ASN A 106 6.51 -1.97 -13.42
C ASN A 106 5.38 -1.40 -12.54
N ASP A 107 5.50 -1.48 -11.21
CA ASP A 107 4.54 -0.90 -10.26
C ASP A 107 4.81 0.61 -10.05
N THR A 108 4.84 1.34 -11.16
CA THR A 108 5.22 2.76 -11.16
C THR A 108 4.10 3.69 -10.72
N ASP A 109 2.86 3.21 -10.71
CA ASP A 109 1.69 4.00 -10.32
C ASP A 109 1.81 4.53 -8.89
N GLY A 110 2.24 3.65 -7.96
CA GLY A 110 2.50 4.01 -6.57
C GLY A 110 3.64 4.99 -6.41
N VAL A 111 4.70 4.87 -7.23
CA VAL A 111 5.86 5.78 -7.21
C VAL A 111 5.40 7.20 -7.52
N ASP A 112 4.74 7.40 -8.67
CA ASP A 112 4.28 8.73 -9.09
C ASP A 112 3.20 9.29 -8.15
N ALA A 113 2.28 8.44 -7.68
CA ALA A 113 1.25 8.84 -6.72
C ALA A 113 1.85 9.28 -5.37
N THR A 114 2.92 8.61 -4.92
CA THR A 114 3.63 8.97 -3.67
C THR A 114 4.39 10.29 -3.83
N MET A 115 5.00 10.56 -5.00
CA MET A 115 5.62 11.86 -5.28
C MET A 115 4.60 13.00 -5.17
N LEU A 116 3.40 12.82 -5.75
CA LEU A 116 2.30 13.79 -5.64
C LEU A 116 1.85 13.98 -4.18
N LEU A 117 1.72 12.87 -3.43
CA LEU A 117 1.31 12.90 -2.02
C LEU A 117 2.29 13.72 -1.17
N PHE A 118 3.59 13.40 -1.23
CA PHE A 118 4.61 14.09 -0.43
C PHE A 118 4.76 15.56 -0.80
N ARG A 119 4.66 15.91 -2.10
CA ARG A 119 4.65 17.31 -2.50
C ARG A 119 3.47 18.07 -1.89
N ASN A 120 2.27 17.50 -1.99
CA ASN A 120 1.06 18.17 -1.51
C ASN A 120 1.02 18.28 0.02
N LEU A 121 1.65 17.32 0.73
CA LEU A 121 1.92 17.43 2.17
C LEU A 121 2.91 18.56 2.46
N ALA A 122 4.04 18.61 1.76
CA ALA A 122 5.08 19.63 1.94
C ALA A 122 4.55 21.05 1.68
N GLN A 123 3.71 21.20 0.64
CA GLN A 123 3.10 22.49 0.26
C GLN A 123 1.84 22.83 1.07
N ASN A 124 1.50 22.02 2.08
CA ASN A 124 0.32 22.21 2.93
C ASN A 124 -1.04 22.23 2.14
N GLU A 125 -1.06 21.59 0.96
CA GLU A 125 -2.30 21.34 0.21
C GLU A 125 -3.13 20.23 0.87
N ILE A 126 -2.47 19.30 1.55
CA ILE A 126 -3.06 18.34 2.48
C ILE A 126 -2.66 18.78 3.89
N LYS A 127 -3.66 19.06 4.72
CA LYS A 127 -3.43 19.51 6.10
C LYS A 127 -3.62 18.32 7.03
N LEU A 128 -2.54 17.92 7.68
CA LEU A 128 -2.55 16.94 8.74
C LEU A 128 -2.22 17.59 10.09
N SER A 129 -2.67 16.96 11.16
CA SER A 129 -2.27 17.34 12.52
C SER A 129 -0.84 16.87 12.81
N GLU A 130 -0.27 17.31 13.92
CA GLU A 130 1.06 16.86 14.37
C GLU A 130 1.07 15.39 14.84
N ASN A 131 -0.09 14.73 14.86
CA ASN A 131 -0.24 13.38 15.38
C ASN A 131 0.02 12.28 14.33
N VAL A 132 0.33 12.64 13.07
CA VAL A 132 0.62 11.68 12.00
C VAL A 132 1.95 11.98 11.34
N ILE A 133 2.75 10.94 11.18
CA ILE A 133 3.98 10.94 10.38
C ILE A 133 3.74 10.03 9.18
N VAL A 134 4.12 10.50 7.99
CA VAL A 134 4.06 9.69 6.76
C VAL A 134 5.47 9.35 6.32
N VAL A 135 5.73 8.07 6.13
CA VAL A 135 7.04 7.55 5.73
C VAL A 135 6.87 6.77 4.43
N ALA A 136 7.82 6.82 3.51
CA ALA A 136 7.78 6.00 2.32
C ALA A 136 9.16 5.49 1.90
N ILE A 137 9.21 4.26 1.36
CA ILE A 137 10.27 3.82 0.45
C ILE A 137 9.84 4.24 -0.95
N PRO A 138 10.52 5.21 -1.58
CA PRO A 138 10.13 5.71 -2.90
C PRO A 138 10.19 4.63 -3.98
N VAL A 139 11.23 3.80 -3.96
CA VAL A 139 11.44 2.68 -4.89
C VAL A 139 12.12 1.54 -4.15
N TYR A 140 11.43 0.41 -3.99
CA TYR A 140 11.96 -0.75 -3.26
C TYR A 140 12.83 -1.65 -4.14
N ASN A 141 12.35 -2.01 -5.34
CA ASN A 141 13.08 -2.86 -6.29
C ASN A 141 13.78 -2.01 -7.36
N ILE A 142 14.85 -1.32 -6.95
CA ILE A 142 15.58 -0.37 -7.81
C ILE A 142 16.11 -1.07 -9.05
N GLY A 143 16.70 -2.27 -8.90
CA GLY A 143 17.27 -3.02 -10.01
C GLY A 143 16.24 -3.43 -11.06
N ALA A 144 15.02 -3.80 -10.64
CA ALA A 144 13.95 -4.14 -11.56
C ALA A 144 13.40 -2.91 -12.31
N LEU A 145 13.26 -1.78 -11.63
CA LEU A 145 12.83 -0.52 -12.25
C LEU A 145 13.82 -0.03 -13.30
N GLN A 146 15.11 -0.07 -13.00
CA GLN A 146 16.18 0.34 -13.92
C GLN A 146 16.41 -0.68 -15.06
N GLY A 147 16.36 -1.98 -14.74
CA GLY A 147 16.66 -3.07 -15.65
C GLY A 147 15.51 -3.53 -16.54
N LYS A 148 14.33 -2.95 -16.40
CA LYS A 148 13.09 -3.38 -17.06
C LYS A 148 12.73 -4.86 -16.81
N ASN A 149 13.19 -5.42 -15.70
CA ASN A 149 12.80 -6.75 -15.26
C ASN A 149 11.55 -6.60 -14.37
N TYR A 150 10.40 -6.94 -14.91
CA TYR A 150 9.12 -6.51 -14.35
C TYR A 150 8.79 -7.09 -12.97
N ARG A 151 9.23 -8.29 -12.63
CA ARG A 151 8.76 -8.95 -11.39
C ARG A 151 9.86 -9.29 -10.39
N LYS A 152 11.07 -9.51 -10.82
CA LYS A 152 12.13 -10.04 -9.98
C LYS A 152 13.26 -9.05 -9.79
N THR A 153 14.03 -9.21 -8.72
CA THR A 153 15.30 -8.51 -8.54
C THR A 153 16.30 -8.89 -9.64
N ILE A 154 17.41 -8.17 -9.71
CA ILE A 154 18.54 -8.54 -10.60
C ILE A 154 19.13 -9.92 -10.27
N THR A 155 18.91 -10.40 -9.05
CA THR A 155 19.30 -11.72 -8.56
C THR A 155 18.22 -12.80 -8.77
N ASN A 156 17.14 -12.45 -9.48
CA ASN A 156 16.04 -13.33 -9.88
C ASN A 156 15.11 -13.79 -8.71
N TYR A 157 15.03 -13.02 -7.62
CA TYR A 157 14.07 -13.26 -6.52
C TYR A 157 12.81 -12.42 -6.66
N ASP A 158 11.68 -12.97 -6.23
CA ASP A 158 10.41 -12.26 -6.06
C ASP A 158 10.33 -11.65 -4.66
N LEU A 159 10.49 -10.34 -4.55
CA LEU A 159 10.45 -9.63 -3.26
C LEU A 159 9.11 -9.75 -2.53
N ASN A 160 8.01 -10.01 -3.25
CA ASN A 160 6.70 -10.24 -2.63
C ASN A 160 6.65 -11.57 -1.84
N LEU A 161 7.60 -12.48 -2.04
CA LEU A 161 7.67 -13.78 -1.37
C LEU A 161 8.87 -13.90 -0.41
N ASP A 162 9.60 -12.82 -0.18
CA ASP A 162 10.88 -12.85 0.53
C ASP A 162 10.89 -12.10 1.87
N VAL A 163 9.83 -11.37 2.21
CA VAL A 163 9.85 -10.40 3.32
C VAL A 163 10.27 -11.01 4.65
N ILE A 164 9.73 -12.16 5.04
CA ILE A 164 10.13 -12.84 6.29
C ILE A 164 11.34 -13.77 6.10
N LYS A 165 11.54 -14.27 4.87
CA LYS A 165 12.65 -15.17 4.58
C LYS A 165 14.00 -14.46 4.61
N ASN A 166 14.01 -13.19 4.15
CA ASN A 166 15.20 -12.34 4.08
C ASN A 166 16.37 -13.01 3.32
N ASP A 167 16.09 -13.60 2.15
CA ASP A 167 17.12 -14.22 1.31
C ASP A 167 17.89 -13.19 0.49
N THR A 168 17.22 -12.09 0.13
CA THR A 168 17.80 -10.96 -0.61
C THR A 168 18.27 -9.84 0.32
N GLN A 169 19.21 -9.03 -0.17
CA GLN A 169 19.62 -7.82 0.55
C GLN A 169 18.46 -6.82 0.64
N ASN A 170 17.61 -6.73 -0.40
CA ASN A 170 16.40 -5.93 -0.37
C ASN A 170 15.48 -6.31 0.80
N ALA A 171 15.18 -7.60 0.97
CA ALA A 171 14.29 -8.07 2.03
C ALA A 171 14.89 -7.84 3.44
N LEU A 172 16.19 -8.09 3.62
CA LEU A 172 16.90 -7.77 4.86
C LEU A 172 16.80 -6.27 5.18
N SER A 173 16.98 -5.43 4.19
CA SER A 173 16.90 -3.98 4.34
C SER A 173 15.46 -3.52 4.64
N PHE A 174 14.46 -4.12 3.99
CA PHE A 174 13.05 -3.86 4.28
C PHE A 174 12.71 -4.22 5.73
N ALA A 175 13.11 -5.41 6.21
CA ALA A 175 12.86 -5.82 7.59
C ALA A 175 13.44 -4.81 8.60
N LYS A 176 14.69 -4.36 8.41
CA LYS A 176 15.33 -3.35 9.27
C LYS A 176 14.61 -1.99 9.19
N ILE A 177 14.22 -1.53 8.00
CA ILE A 177 13.47 -0.29 7.83
C ILE A 177 12.12 -0.42 8.53
N PHE A 178 11.41 -1.53 8.36
CA PHE A 178 10.12 -1.76 8.99
C PHE A 178 10.21 -1.69 10.51
N GLN A 179 11.27 -2.29 11.10
CA GLN A 179 11.55 -2.20 12.54
C GLN A 179 11.91 -0.78 12.99
N MET A 180 12.66 -0.04 12.18
CA MET A 180 13.00 1.36 12.47
C MET A 180 11.78 2.29 12.39
N VAL A 181 10.91 2.07 11.43
CA VAL A 181 9.69 2.88 11.22
C VAL A 181 8.62 2.55 12.25
N HIS A 182 8.46 1.29 12.61
CA HIS A 182 7.45 0.78 13.54
C HIS A 182 6.02 1.29 13.22
N PRO A 183 5.49 1.03 12.02
CA PRO A 183 4.27 1.65 11.54
C PRO A 183 3.02 1.13 12.25
N ASP A 184 1.96 1.94 12.22
CA ASP A 184 0.61 1.55 12.63
C ASP A 184 -0.24 1.13 11.44
N VAL A 185 -0.04 1.80 10.30
CA VAL A 185 -0.66 1.49 9.02
C VAL A 185 0.43 1.32 7.97
N PHE A 186 0.40 0.22 7.25
CA PHE A 186 1.32 -0.06 6.15
C PHE A 186 0.56 -0.12 4.82
N ILE A 187 1.02 0.65 3.85
CA ILE A 187 0.45 0.70 2.49
C ILE A 187 1.49 0.13 1.53
N ASP A 188 1.08 -0.87 0.73
CA ASP A 188 1.92 -1.54 -0.26
C ASP A 188 1.31 -1.36 -1.65
N ASN A 189 1.95 -0.57 -2.51
CA ASN A 189 1.41 -0.21 -3.82
C ASN A 189 1.81 -1.21 -4.90
N TYR A 190 0.81 -1.72 -5.60
CA TYR A 190 0.96 -2.70 -6.70
C TYR A 190 0.16 -2.32 -7.93
N THR A 191 0.63 -2.78 -9.08
CA THR A 191 -0.15 -2.86 -10.31
C THR A 191 -0.62 -4.29 -10.51
N HIS A 192 -1.95 -4.50 -10.51
CA HIS A 192 -2.54 -5.82 -10.69
C HIS A 192 -2.59 -6.22 -12.18
N TYR A 193 -1.77 -7.18 -12.54
CA TYR A 193 -1.69 -7.77 -13.88
C TYR A 193 -2.65 -8.95 -13.99
N THR A 194 -3.91 -8.67 -14.28
CA THR A 194 -4.95 -9.68 -14.45
C THR A 194 -5.46 -9.76 -15.88
N ALA A 195 -5.86 -10.98 -16.32
CA ALA A 195 -6.55 -11.17 -17.58
C ALA A 195 -8.01 -10.67 -17.52
N ALA A 196 -8.63 -10.73 -16.34
CA ALA A 196 -9.97 -10.20 -16.12
C ALA A 196 -9.99 -8.67 -16.33
N ASP A 197 -11.13 -8.16 -16.76
CA ASP A 197 -11.39 -6.71 -16.81
C ASP A 197 -12.68 -6.42 -16.05
N TYR A 198 -12.68 -5.29 -15.36
CA TYR A 198 -13.80 -4.84 -14.55
C TYR A 198 -13.81 -3.29 -14.51
N GLN A 199 -14.85 -2.72 -13.92
CA GLN A 199 -15.01 -1.26 -13.96
C GLN A 199 -14.10 -0.51 -12.97
N TYR A 200 -13.58 -1.17 -11.93
CA TYR A 200 -12.71 -0.52 -10.94
C TYR A 200 -11.36 -0.13 -11.55
N VAL A 201 -10.87 1.04 -11.17
CA VAL A 201 -9.50 1.48 -11.49
C VAL A 201 -8.52 0.89 -10.50
N LEU A 202 -8.93 0.74 -9.25
CA LEU A 202 -8.17 0.06 -8.21
C LEU A 202 -9.07 -0.86 -7.36
N THR A 203 -8.44 -1.87 -6.83
CA THR A 203 -8.93 -2.77 -5.80
C THR A 203 -7.96 -2.76 -4.63
N TYR A 204 -8.30 -3.40 -3.54
CA TYR A 204 -7.39 -3.49 -2.40
C TYR A 204 -7.43 -4.87 -1.75
N THR A 205 -6.33 -5.22 -1.11
CA THR A 205 -6.21 -6.39 -0.23
C THR A 205 -5.77 -5.92 1.15
N THR A 206 -6.28 -6.52 2.20
CA THR A 206 -5.79 -6.24 3.56
C THR A 206 -4.91 -7.37 4.07
N SER A 207 -4.11 -7.09 5.09
CA SER A 207 -3.58 -8.15 5.93
C SER A 207 -4.72 -8.97 6.53
N GLN A 208 -4.43 -10.22 6.88
CA GLN A 208 -5.41 -11.12 7.48
C GLN A 208 -5.91 -10.57 8.81
N THR A 209 -7.16 -10.11 8.83
CA THR A 209 -7.72 -9.37 9.96
C THR A 209 -7.91 -10.20 11.22
N ASP A 210 -8.25 -11.50 11.08
CA ASP A 210 -8.41 -12.38 12.25
C ASP A 210 -7.06 -12.74 12.90
N LYS A 211 -5.97 -12.79 12.10
CA LYS A 211 -4.59 -12.93 12.61
C LYS A 211 -4.08 -11.65 13.27
N LEU A 212 -4.42 -10.49 12.71
CA LEU A 212 -4.08 -9.19 13.28
C LEU A 212 -4.75 -8.98 14.66
N GLY A 213 -5.82 -9.73 14.94
CA GLY A 213 -6.46 -9.79 16.27
C GLY A 213 -7.72 -8.97 16.39
N ASN A 214 -8.34 -9.10 17.56
CA ASN A 214 -9.70 -8.61 17.78
C ASN A 214 -9.84 -7.08 17.80
N TYR A 215 -8.77 -6.35 18.10
CA TYR A 215 -8.82 -4.88 18.18
C TYR A 215 -8.47 -4.24 16.84
N LEU A 216 -7.24 -4.39 16.39
CA LEU A 216 -6.77 -3.80 15.14
C LEU A 216 -7.40 -4.45 13.91
N GLY A 217 -7.57 -5.79 13.92
CA GLY A 217 -8.19 -6.51 12.81
C GLY A 217 -9.65 -6.13 12.62
N THR A 218 -10.41 -5.98 13.71
CA THR A 218 -11.80 -5.51 13.64
C THR A 218 -11.88 -4.06 13.14
N TYR A 219 -11.01 -3.19 13.63
CA TYR A 219 -10.97 -1.80 13.16
C TYR A 219 -10.63 -1.71 11.67
N LEU A 220 -9.62 -2.46 11.20
CA LEU A 220 -9.24 -2.51 9.78
C LEU A 220 -10.42 -2.96 8.91
N ARG A 221 -11.06 -4.07 9.27
CA ARG A 221 -12.15 -4.71 8.50
C ARG A 221 -13.44 -3.88 8.50
N GLU A 222 -13.85 -3.33 9.66
CA GLU A 222 -15.18 -2.78 9.84
C GLU A 222 -15.23 -1.25 9.83
N GLN A 223 -14.10 -0.58 10.06
CA GLN A 223 -14.10 0.88 10.21
C GLN A 223 -13.16 1.59 9.25
N LEU A 224 -11.86 1.27 9.24
CA LEU A 224 -10.87 2.03 8.47
C LEU A 224 -11.26 2.11 7.00
N LEU A 225 -11.47 0.97 6.35
CA LEU A 225 -11.76 0.92 4.92
C LEU A 225 -13.18 1.39 4.57
N THR A 226 -14.12 1.23 5.47
CA THR A 226 -15.45 1.84 5.33
C THR A 226 -15.33 3.36 5.32
N LYS A 227 -14.62 3.94 6.30
CA LYS A 227 -14.38 5.39 6.36
C LYS A 227 -13.62 5.92 5.13
N VAL A 228 -12.67 5.14 4.61
CA VAL A 228 -11.95 5.46 3.37
C VAL A 228 -12.90 5.45 2.17
N SER A 229 -13.70 4.40 2.01
CA SER A 229 -14.68 4.27 0.94
C SER A 229 -15.70 5.41 0.96
N ASP A 230 -16.28 5.70 2.11
CA ASP A 230 -17.27 6.79 2.29
C ASP A 230 -16.65 8.16 1.96
N SER A 231 -15.40 8.39 2.36
CA SER A 231 -14.70 9.64 2.06
C SER A 231 -14.42 9.81 0.56
N LEU A 232 -14.05 8.72 -0.13
CA LEU A 232 -13.85 8.72 -1.58
C LEU A 232 -15.16 8.97 -2.32
N LEU A 233 -16.24 8.29 -1.95
CA LEU A 233 -17.57 8.47 -2.55
C LEU A 233 -18.10 9.90 -2.34
N LYS A 234 -17.94 10.45 -1.14
CA LYS A 234 -18.33 11.84 -0.86
C LYS A 234 -17.56 12.83 -1.72
N ARG A 235 -16.26 12.63 -1.93
CA ARG A 235 -15.48 13.47 -2.84
C ARG A 235 -16.00 13.38 -4.27
N GLN A 236 -16.36 12.20 -4.74
CA GLN A 236 -16.99 12.05 -6.06
C GLN A 236 -18.26 12.86 -6.19
N GLU A 237 -19.16 12.80 -5.20
CA GLU A 237 -20.39 13.61 -5.20
C GLU A 237 -20.10 15.10 -5.24
N ASP A 238 -19.12 15.56 -4.48
CA ASP A 238 -18.75 16.97 -4.45
C ASP A 238 -18.12 17.42 -5.79
N PHE A 239 -17.30 16.59 -6.42
CA PHE A 239 -16.81 16.83 -7.78
C PHE A 239 -17.95 16.90 -8.79
N GLN A 240 -18.92 15.99 -8.73
CA GLN A 240 -20.06 16.00 -9.62
C GLN A 240 -20.91 17.27 -9.48
N LYS A 241 -21.20 17.70 -8.25
CA LYS A 241 -21.91 18.97 -7.99
C LYS A 241 -21.18 20.19 -8.58
N ILE A 242 -19.83 20.20 -8.45
CA ILE A 242 -19.01 21.27 -9.04
C ILE A 242 -19.07 21.22 -10.56
N ALA A 243 -18.94 20.04 -11.18
CA ALA A 243 -19.02 19.85 -12.63
C ALA A 243 -20.38 20.30 -13.16
N ASP A 244 -21.47 19.89 -12.54
CA ASP A 244 -22.83 20.29 -12.91
C ASP A 244 -23.03 21.82 -12.79
N SER A 245 -22.47 22.42 -11.73
CA SER A 245 -22.49 23.87 -11.54
C SER A 245 -21.74 24.60 -12.64
N LEU A 246 -20.57 24.07 -13.07
CA LEU A 246 -19.79 24.67 -14.16
C LEU A 246 -20.49 24.51 -15.51
N LEU A 247 -21.05 23.34 -15.79
CA LEU A 247 -21.84 23.10 -17.02
C LEU A 247 -23.07 24.00 -17.09
N LYS A 248 -23.78 24.22 -15.98
CA LYS A 248 -24.90 25.15 -15.89
C LYS A 248 -24.45 26.58 -16.20
N ARG A 249 -23.33 27.01 -15.58
CA ARG A 249 -22.76 28.37 -15.87
C ARG A 249 -22.36 28.53 -17.32
N GLN A 250 -21.76 27.53 -17.93
CA GLN A 250 -21.42 27.55 -19.35
C GLN A 250 -22.66 27.66 -20.23
N LYS A 251 -23.72 26.91 -19.93
CA LYS A 251 -25.02 27.01 -20.63
C LYS A 251 -25.66 28.40 -20.46
N ASP A 252 -25.61 28.98 -19.26
CA ASP A 252 -26.15 30.32 -18.98
C ASP A 252 -25.38 31.41 -19.72
N LEU A 253 -24.05 31.30 -19.88
CA LEU A 253 -23.21 32.18 -20.68
C LEU A 253 -23.54 32.08 -22.18
N LEU A 254 -23.68 30.85 -22.69
CA LEU A 254 -24.05 30.63 -24.10
C LEU A 254 -25.45 31.16 -24.42
N ASN A 255 -26.36 31.16 -23.45
CA ASN A 255 -27.74 31.66 -23.59
C ASN A 255 -27.88 33.16 -23.31
N GLY A 256 -26.79 33.90 -23.12
CA GLY A 256 -26.78 35.37 -22.96
C GLY A 256 -27.42 35.86 -21.66
N LYS A 257 -27.52 35.01 -20.63
CA LYS A 257 -28.04 35.39 -19.34
C LYS A 257 -26.90 35.83 -18.39
N ASN A 258 -26.80 37.15 -18.16
CA ASN A 258 -25.96 37.78 -17.12
C ASN A 258 -24.44 37.84 -17.35
N GLU A 259 -23.95 38.65 -18.29
CA GLU A 259 -22.52 38.99 -18.40
C GLU A 259 -21.94 39.79 -17.21
N GLN A 260 -22.76 40.55 -16.47
CA GLN A 260 -22.27 41.50 -15.46
C GLN A 260 -22.05 40.92 -14.06
N LYS A 261 -22.63 39.78 -13.71
CA LYS A 261 -22.45 39.18 -12.37
C LYS A 261 -21.26 38.18 -12.24
N ILE A 262 -20.68 37.80 -13.38
CA ILE A 262 -19.65 36.74 -13.41
C ILE A 262 -18.22 37.28 -13.29
N ALA A 263 -18.03 38.58 -13.63
CA ALA A 263 -16.70 39.22 -13.68
C ALA A 263 -16.07 39.52 -12.29
N GLN A 264 -16.81 39.44 -11.17
CA GLN A 264 -16.34 39.89 -9.87
C GLN A 264 -15.95 38.80 -8.85
N LYS A 265 -16.08 37.51 -9.15
CA LYS A 265 -15.49 36.47 -8.32
C LYS A 265 -14.42 35.75 -9.13
N SER A 266 -13.16 36.07 -8.86
CA SER A 266 -12.02 35.27 -9.33
C SER A 266 -12.12 33.87 -8.72
N PHE A 267 -12.87 33.00 -9.40
CA PHE A 267 -12.93 31.59 -9.10
C PHE A 267 -11.64 30.97 -9.66
N LYS A 268 -10.69 30.66 -8.80
CA LYS A 268 -9.64 29.68 -9.16
C LYS A 268 -10.32 28.31 -9.17
N PRO A 269 -10.63 27.72 -10.32
CA PRO A 269 -11.18 26.38 -10.34
C PRO A 269 -10.11 25.45 -9.76
N LYS A 270 -10.37 24.89 -8.59
CA LYS A 270 -9.71 23.69 -8.16
C LYS A 270 -10.02 22.69 -9.27
N ARG A 271 -9.01 22.25 -9.96
CA ARG A 271 -9.12 21.54 -11.22
C ARG A 271 -9.87 20.24 -11.04
N ILE A 272 -10.96 20.09 -11.77
CA ILE A 272 -11.74 18.88 -11.86
C ILE A 272 -11.13 18.04 -12.97
N LEU A 273 -10.60 16.89 -12.60
CA LEU A 273 -10.12 15.87 -13.53
C LEU A 273 -11.32 15.12 -14.10
N MET A 274 -11.98 15.71 -15.08
CA MET A 274 -13.04 15.01 -15.80
C MET A 274 -12.78 15.11 -17.30
N ASN A 275 -12.25 14.04 -17.87
CA ASN A 275 -12.58 13.70 -19.26
C ASN A 275 -13.95 13.03 -19.26
N ASP A 276 -14.78 13.37 -20.22
CA ASP A 276 -16.21 13.09 -20.34
C ASP A 276 -16.67 11.63 -20.30
N THR A 277 -15.81 10.69 -19.93
CA THR A 277 -16.07 9.24 -19.94
C THR A 277 -15.81 8.52 -18.62
N ILE A 278 -15.46 9.23 -17.55
CA ILE A 278 -15.25 8.57 -16.25
C ILE A 278 -16.55 8.59 -15.46
N THR A 279 -17.43 7.70 -15.81
CA THR A 279 -18.58 7.31 -15.03
C THR A 279 -18.18 6.48 -13.80
N PRO A 280 -18.99 6.47 -12.79
CA PRO A 280 -18.80 6.27 -11.37
C PRO A 280 -18.02 5.09 -10.79
N PRO A 281 -17.33 4.15 -11.41
CA PRO A 281 -16.56 3.20 -10.62
C PRO A 281 -15.17 3.71 -10.17
N PHE A 282 -14.70 4.85 -10.67
CA PHE A 282 -13.35 5.38 -10.36
C PHE A 282 -13.09 5.54 -8.84
N TRP A 283 -14.11 5.99 -8.11
CA TRP A 283 -14.02 6.26 -6.66
C TRP A 283 -14.49 5.09 -5.80
N ARG A 284 -14.98 4.01 -6.42
CA ARG A 284 -15.33 2.80 -5.71
C ARG A 284 -14.11 1.92 -5.56
N ILE A 285 -13.95 1.38 -4.39
CA ILE A 285 -12.90 0.41 -4.08
C ILE A 285 -13.53 -0.95 -3.81
N PHE A 286 -12.85 -2.02 -4.18
CA PHE A 286 -13.32 -3.37 -4.01
C PHE A 286 -12.25 -4.24 -3.32
N PRO A 287 -12.62 -5.02 -2.28
CA PRO A 287 -11.68 -5.92 -1.62
C PRO A 287 -11.40 -7.14 -2.50
N GLU A 288 -10.14 -7.54 -2.59
CA GLU A 288 -9.71 -8.77 -3.24
C GLU A 288 -9.28 -9.81 -2.22
N GLU A 289 -9.60 -11.07 -2.50
CA GLU A 289 -9.09 -12.21 -1.74
C GLU A 289 -7.74 -12.64 -2.32
N THR A 290 -6.77 -12.83 -1.44
CA THR A 290 -5.46 -13.37 -1.79
C THR A 290 -5.01 -14.36 -0.72
N PRO A 291 -4.19 -15.36 -1.08
CA PRO A 291 -3.56 -16.22 -0.08
C PRO A 291 -2.72 -15.40 0.89
N HIS A 292 -2.94 -15.58 2.17
CA HIS A 292 -2.22 -14.88 3.23
C HIS A 292 -0.95 -15.64 3.64
N SER A 293 0.16 -14.92 3.67
CA SER A 293 1.45 -15.45 4.12
C SER A 293 2.34 -14.33 4.65
N PRO A 294 3.08 -14.52 5.76
CA PRO A 294 4.05 -13.56 6.24
C PRO A 294 5.26 -13.37 5.29
N ALA A 295 5.33 -14.14 4.21
CA ALA A 295 6.24 -13.86 3.11
C ALA A 295 5.87 -12.56 2.37
N GLN A 296 4.59 -12.16 2.39
CA GLN A 296 4.09 -10.92 1.82
C GLN A 296 4.13 -9.78 2.84
N ALA A 297 4.45 -8.56 2.40
CA ALA A 297 4.67 -7.42 3.29
C ALA A 297 3.44 -7.04 4.13
N ILE A 298 2.23 -7.10 3.57
CA ILE A 298 1.01 -6.77 4.31
C ILE A 298 0.70 -7.77 5.44
N ASP A 299 1.02 -9.06 5.25
CA ASP A 299 0.83 -10.07 6.29
C ASP A 299 2.01 -10.13 7.28
N TYR A 300 3.21 -9.79 6.81
CA TYR A 300 4.37 -9.55 7.69
C TYR A 300 4.06 -8.44 8.70
N ALA A 301 3.37 -7.39 8.27
CA ALA A 301 2.94 -6.31 9.15
C ALA A 301 2.12 -6.79 10.36
N THR A 302 1.33 -7.88 10.22
CA THR A 302 0.55 -8.44 11.34
C THR A 302 1.40 -8.97 12.49
N LEU A 303 2.67 -9.31 12.24
CA LEU A 303 3.60 -9.76 13.28
C LEU A 303 4.02 -8.63 14.23
N TYR A 304 3.73 -7.38 13.88
CA TYR A 304 4.12 -6.17 14.60
C TYR A 304 2.91 -5.27 14.93
N ASP A 305 1.73 -5.85 15.03
CA ASP A 305 0.49 -5.12 15.31
C ASP A 305 0.28 -3.92 14.37
N CYS A 306 0.55 -4.12 13.08
CA CYS A 306 0.43 -3.12 12.04
C CYS A 306 -0.65 -3.53 11.02
N MET A 307 -1.53 -2.60 10.68
CA MET A 307 -2.60 -2.78 9.71
C MET A 307 -2.07 -2.64 8.29
N GLY A 308 -1.95 -3.75 7.55
CA GLY A 308 -1.49 -3.76 6.17
C GLY A 308 -2.62 -3.58 5.15
N ILE A 309 -2.39 -2.73 4.16
CA ILE A 309 -3.30 -2.48 3.04
C ILE A 309 -2.47 -2.50 1.76
N ARG A 310 -2.81 -3.40 0.83
CA ARG A 310 -2.25 -3.39 -0.52
C ARG A 310 -3.22 -2.69 -1.46
N ILE A 311 -2.75 -1.69 -2.17
CA ILE A 311 -3.49 -1.01 -3.22
C ILE A 311 -3.12 -1.66 -4.55
N ASN A 312 -4.12 -2.18 -5.27
CA ASN A 312 -3.95 -2.86 -6.55
C ASN A 312 -4.56 -2.02 -7.66
N THR A 313 -3.75 -1.29 -8.43
CA THR A 313 -4.24 -0.56 -9.61
C THR A 313 -4.39 -1.52 -10.79
N HIS A 314 -5.44 -1.35 -11.60
CA HIS A 314 -5.73 -2.29 -12.69
C HIS A 314 -4.95 -1.93 -13.96
N VAL A 315 -4.06 -2.82 -14.40
CA VAL A 315 -3.14 -2.59 -15.54
C VAL A 315 -3.84 -2.18 -16.85
N LYS A 316 -5.08 -2.65 -17.08
CA LYS A 316 -5.85 -2.30 -18.29
C LYS A 316 -6.47 -0.90 -18.27
N LYS A 317 -6.43 -0.20 -17.14
CA LYS A 317 -6.90 1.19 -17.06
C LYS A 317 -5.79 2.15 -17.48
N PRO A 318 -6.13 3.33 -18.03
CA PRO A 318 -5.14 4.35 -18.41
C PRO A 318 -4.21 4.69 -17.24
N TYR A 319 -2.91 4.83 -17.55
CA TYR A 319 -1.88 5.10 -16.53
C TYR A 319 -2.22 6.29 -15.65
N ARG A 320 -2.67 7.38 -16.26
CA ARG A 320 -3.12 8.58 -15.56
C ARG A 320 -4.17 8.28 -14.50
N GLN A 321 -5.21 7.51 -14.85
CA GLN A 321 -6.29 7.16 -13.92
C GLN A 321 -5.78 6.31 -12.77
N ARG A 322 -4.82 5.41 -13.03
CA ARG A 322 -4.23 4.53 -12.02
C ARG A 322 -3.43 5.33 -10.99
N VAL A 323 -2.59 6.27 -11.43
CA VAL A 323 -1.83 7.16 -10.54
C VAL A 323 -2.76 8.05 -9.72
N GLU A 324 -3.78 8.64 -10.34
CA GLU A 324 -4.77 9.49 -9.66
C GLU A 324 -5.56 8.72 -8.60
N ALA A 325 -6.03 7.52 -8.94
CA ALA A 325 -6.78 6.68 -8.00
C ALA A 325 -5.91 6.24 -6.82
N ASN A 326 -4.65 5.84 -7.09
CA ASN A 326 -3.70 5.47 -6.05
C ASN A 326 -3.40 6.65 -5.12
N TYR A 327 -3.15 7.83 -5.68
CA TYR A 327 -2.95 9.07 -4.91
C TYR A 327 -4.14 9.37 -3.98
N GLU A 328 -5.37 9.34 -4.51
CA GLU A 328 -6.56 9.64 -3.71
C GLU A 328 -6.81 8.57 -2.63
N MET A 329 -6.52 7.30 -2.92
CA MET A 329 -6.62 6.22 -1.93
C MET A 329 -5.61 6.42 -0.79
N MET A 330 -4.32 6.64 -1.10
CA MET A 330 -3.28 6.88 -0.09
C MET A 330 -3.58 8.13 0.74
N LYS A 331 -3.92 9.25 0.07
CA LYS A 331 -4.29 10.49 0.74
C LYS A 331 -5.45 10.26 1.73
N THR A 332 -6.48 9.54 1.29
CA THR A 332 -7.64 9.28 2.15
C THR A 332 -7.31 8.38 3.33
N ILE A 333 -6.46 7.35 3.13
CA ILE A 333 -5.98 6.52 4.25
C ILE A 333 -5.22 7.37 5.26
N VAL A 334 -4.33 8.25 4.81
CA VAL A 334 -3.56 9.15 5.68
C VAL A 334 -4.48 10.12 6.45
N GLU A 335 -5.47 10.72 5.79
CA GLU A 335 -6.44 11.62 6.43
C GLU A 335 -7.34 10.89 7.45
N VAL A 336 -7.71 9.63 7.18
CA VAL A 336 -8.45 8.80 8.14
C VAL A 336 -7.57 8.44 9.33
N ALA A 337 -6.31 8.07 9.08
CA ALA A 337 -5.33 7.77 10.13
C ALA A 337 -5.06 8.99 11.02
N ASP A 338 -4.99 10.18 10.44
CA ASP A 338 -4.85 11.44 11.18
C ASP A 338 -6.08 11.72 12.07
N ARG A 339 -7.27 11.57 11.53
CA ARG A 339 -8.51 11.77 12.28
C ARG A 339 -8.66 10.79 13.45
N ASP A 340 -8.27 9.53 13.22
CA ASP A 340 -8.47 8.43 14.16
C ASP A 340 -7.20 8.11 14.99
N TYR A 341 -6.16 8.95 14.96
CA TYR A 341 -4.83 8.67 15.54
C TYR A 341 -4.88 8.16 16.98
N ALA A 342 -5.60 8.85 17.85
CA ALA A 342 -5.71 8.49 19.26
C ALA A 342 -6.42 7.14 19.45
N TYR A 343 -7.43 6.87 18.64
CA TYR A 343 -8.15 5.60 18.67
C TYR A 343 -7.26 4.44 18.18
N ILE A 344 -6.50 4.65 17.09
CA ILE A 344 -5.55 3.65 16.59
C ILE A 344 -4.52 3.32 17.68
N LYS A 345 -3.95 4.32 18.35
CA LYS A 345 -2.99 4.10 19.45
C LYS A 345 -3.61 3.33 20.61
N GLN A 346 -4.84 3.68 21.01
CA GLN A 346 -5.56 2.94 22.05
C GLN A 346 -5.80 1.47 21.66
N LEU A 347 -6.17 1.21 20.41
CA LEU A 347 -6.36 -0.15 19.90
C LEU A 347 -5.06 -0.95 19.88
N LYS A 348 -3.94 -0.30 19.51
CA LYS A 348 -2.62 -0.96 19.50
C LYS A 348 -2.19 -1.38 20.91
N ILE A 349 -2.40 -0.53 21.91
CA ILE A 349 -2.14 -0.88 23.30
C ILE A 349 -2.98 -2.10 23.74
N LYS A 350 -4.28 -2.09 23.46
CA LYS A 350 -5.16 -3.22 23.78
C LYS A 350 -4.78 -4.49 23.03
N GLN A 351 -4.36 -4.37 21.77
CA GLN A 351 -3.90 -5.52 20.99
C GLN A 351 -2.63 -6.12 21.59
N LYS A 352 -1.67 -5.29 21.97
CA LYS A 352 -0.44 -5.73 22.64
C LYS A 352 -0.73 -6.45 23.95
N GLU A 353 -1.56 -5.90 24.81
CA GLU A 353 -2.01 -6.53 26.06
C GLU A 353 -2.67 -7.88 25.80
N SER A 354 -3.53 -7.98 24.78
CA SER A 354 -4.19 -9.20 24.36
C SER A 354 -3.19 -10.24 23.87
N ASN A 355 -2.19 -9.83 23.08
CA ASN A 355 -1.13 -10.71 22.58
C ASN A 355 -0.24 -11.24 23.70
N GLU A 356 0.13 -10.41 24.68
CA GLU A 356 0.91 -10.81 25.86
C GLU A 356 0.17 -11.79 26.75
N ALA A 357 -1.16 -11.72 26.80
CA ALA A 357 -2.00 -12.64 27.57
C ALA A 357 -2.23 -14.02 26.88
N GLN A 358 -1.87 -14.15 25.60
CA GLN A 358 -2.08 -15.38 24.85
C GLN A 358 -1.23 -16.55 25.37
N LYS A 359 -1.89 -17.70 25.52
CA LYS A 359 -1.20 -18.99 25.84
C LYS A 359 -0.92 -19.84 24.61
N ASN A 360 -1.67 -19.66 23.56
CA ASN A 360 -1.55 -20.40 22.31
C ASN A 360 -1.43 -19.43 21.14
N TYR A 361 -0.56 -19.76 20.19
CA TYR A 361 -0.37 -18.99 18.96
C TYR A 361 -0.82 -19.79 17.75
N ALA A 362 -1.74 -19.24 16.97
CA ALA A 362 -2.20 -19.82 15.72
C ALA A 362 -1.25 -19.42 14.58
N PHE A 363 -0.60 -20.38 13.95
CA PHE A 363 0.35 -20.13 12.87
C PHE A 363 -0.12 -20.62 11.50
N SER A 364 -1.25 -21.34 11.44
CA SER A 364 -1.89 -21.76 10.20
C SER A 364 -3.38 -21.44 10.25
N TRP A 365 -3.92 -20.96 9.15
CA TRP A 365 -5.28 -20.44 9.04
C TRP A 365 -5.92 -20.93 7.74
N ALA A 366 -7.22 -21.03 7.72
CA ALA A 366 -8.04 -21.26 6.53
C ALA A 366 -9.22 -20.28 6.50
N ILE A 367 -9.73 -20.01 5.31
CA ILE A 367 -10.97 -19.25 5.13
C ILE A 367 -12.10 -19.93 5.91
N ASP A 368 -12.85 -19.14 6.66
CA ASP A 368 -14.09 -19.59 7.28
C ASP A 368 -15.24 -19.46 6.28
N SER A 369 -15.47 -20.50 5.50
CA SER A 369 -16.52 -20.55 4.47
C SER A 369 -17.95 -20.45 5.00
N THR A 370 -18.12 -20.51 6.33
CA THR A 370 -19.45 -20.31 6.95
C THR A 370 -19.83 -18.84 7.09
N GLN A 371 -18.88 -17.94 6.87
CA GLN A 371 -19.06 -16.50 6.98
C GLN A 371 -18.65 -15.83 5.67
N CYS A 372 -19.60 -15.18 5.01
CA CYS A 372 -19.33 -14.35 3.82
C CYS A 372 -20.19 -13.09 3.85
N VAL A 373 -19.78 -12.09 3.10
CA VAL A 373 -20.53 -10.87 2.84
C VAL A 373 -20.77 -10.78 1.34
N ASN A 374 -22.01 -10.52 0.93
CA ASN A 374 -22.28 -10.26 -0.49
C ASN A 374 -21.96 -8.81 -0.81
N LEU A 375 -21.15 -8.61 -1.84
CA LEU A 375 -20.73 -7.30 -2.29
C LEU A 375 -21.08 -7.07 -3.77
N PRO A 376 -21.53 -5.87 -4.15
CA PRO A 376 -21.78 -5.55 -5.55
C PRO A 376 -20.45 -5.40 -6.29
N PHE A 377 -20.23 -6.23 -7.28
CA PHE A 377 -19.06 -6.20 -8.15
C PHE A 377 -19.41 -5.59 -9.50
N TYR A 378 -18.73 -4.52 -9.87
CA TYR A 378 -18.98 -3.76 -11.09
C TYR A 378 -18.08 -4.30 -12.21
N THR A 379 -18.69 -4.97 -13.19
CA THR A 379 -18.03 -5.58 -14.36
C THR A 379 -18.76 -5.20 -15.66
N TYR A 380 -18.57 -5.97 -16.71
CA TYR A 380 -19.19 -5.78 -18.02
C TYR A 380 -19.90 -7.06 -18.45
N GLU A 381 -20.96 -6.95 -19.30
CA GLU A 381 -21.55 -8.12 -19.93
C GLU A 381 -20.54 -8.83 -20.83
N ILE A 382 -20.71 -10.14 -20.93
CA ILE A 382 -19.91 -11.00 -21.80
C ILE A 382 -20.66 -11.18 -23.11
N ASP A 383 -20.07 -10.71 -24.21
CA ASP A 383 -20.52 -11.04 -25.55
C ASP A 383 -19.68 -12.23 -26.06
N THR A 384 -20.32 -13.33 -26.44
CA THR A 384 -19.64 -14.46 -27.05
C THR A 384 -19.74 -14.31 -28.57
N ILE A 385 -18.65 -13.95 -29.20
CA ILE A 385 -18.53 -13.88 -30.64
C ILE A 385 -17.55 -14.99 -31.06
N THR A 386 -18.00 -15.96 -31.81
CA THR A 386 -17.17 -17.04 -32.41
C THR A 386 -16.21 -17.71 -31.40
N GLU A 387 -16.76 -18.35 -30.35
CA GLU A 387 -16.02 -19.09 -29.31
C GLU A 387 -15.04 -18.27 -28.48
N VAL A 388 -14.90 -16.98 -28.73
CA VAL A 388 -14.06 -16.07 -27.95
C VAL A 388 -14.93 -15.22 -27.04
N VAL A 389 -14.60 -15.22 -25.75
CA VAL A 389 -15.27 -14.41 -24.73
C VAL A 389 -14.73 -12.99 -24.79
N HIS A 390 -15.59 -12.03 -25.11
CA HIS A 390 -15.27 -10.61 -25.07
C HIS A 390 -16.13 -9.89 -24.05
N LEU A 391 -15.50 -9.00 -23.29
CA LEU A 391 -16.24 -8.08 -22.40
C LEU A 391 -16.76 -6.90 -23.20
N ASN A 392 -18.06 -6.66 -23.13
CA ASN A 392 -18.69 -5.53 -23.79
C ASN A 392 -18.62 -4.29 -22.88
N HIS A 393 -17.61 -3.45 -23.10
CA HIS A 393 -17.38 -2.22 -22.31
C HIS A 393 -18.52 -1.19 -22.43
N GLN A 394 -19.41 -1.34 -23.38
CA GLN A 394 -20.61 -0.48 -23.53
C GLN A 394 -21.79 -0.97 -22.69
N LYS A 395 -21.69 -2.18 -22.10
CA LYS A 395 -22.72 -2.80 -21.28
C LYS A 395 -22.21 -3.05 -19.86
N PRO A 396 -22.25 -2.05 -18.97
CA PRO A 396 -21.87 -2.23 -17.59
C PRO A 396 -22.84 -3.19 -16.88
N LEU A 397 -22.28 -4.07 -16.05
CA LEU A 397 -23.02 -5.06 -15.27
C LEU A 397 -22.64 -4.96 -13.81
N VAL A 398 -23.61 -5.12 -12.91
CA VAL A 398 -23.38 -5.27 -11.48
C VAL A 398 -23.79 -6.68 -11.07
N GLN A 399 -22.87 -7.40 -10.44
CA GLN A 399 -23.11 -8.75 -9.93
C GLN A 399 -22.92 -8.77 -8.42
N GLU A 400 -23.78 -9.51 -7.71
CA GLU A 400 -23.52 -9.84 -6.30
C GLU A 400 -22.51 -10.97 -6.23
N VAL A 401 -21.38 -10.74 -5.52
CA VAL A 401 -20.33 -11.74 -5.32
C VAL A 401 -20.13 -11.99 -3.83
N ALA A 402 -19.97 -13.25 -3.46
CA ALA A 402 -19.64 -13.64 -2.10
C ALA A 402 -18.19 -13.28 -1.80
N PHE A 403 -17.96 -12.52 -0.75
CA PHE A 403 -16.62 -12.14 -0.28
C PHE A 403 -16.35 -12.77 1.08
N TYR A 404 -15.29 -13.58 1.17
CA TYR A 404 -14.88 -14.31 2.36
C TYR A 404 -13.74 -13.58 3.06
N ASN A 405 -14.04 -12.84 4.09
CA ASN A 405 -13.08 -12.02 4.84
C ASN A 405 -12.84 -12.50 6.29
N ARG A 406 -13.25 -13.74 6.59
CA ARG A 406 -13.06 -14.35 7.90
C ARG A 406 -12.20 -15.59 7.78
N TYR A 407 -11.34 -15.78 8.78
CA TYR A 407 -10.40 -16.88 8.84
C TYR A 407 -10.48 -17.56 10.20
N LYS A 408 -10.26 -18.87 10.22
CA LYS A 408 -10.20 -19.69 11.43
C LYS A 408 -8.85 -20.39 11.54
N PRO A 409 -8.31 -20.53 12.77
CA PRO A 409 -7.08 -21.25 13.01
C PRO A 409 -7.22 -22.74 12.62
N THR A 410 -6.21 -23.27 11.94
CA THR A 410 -6.13 -24.72 11.61
C THR A 410 -5.03 -25.41 12.38
N LYS A 411 -3.95 -24.66 12.73
CA LYS A 411 -2.87 -25.19 13.59
C LYS A 411 -2.45 -24.12 14.58
N SER A 412 -2.24 -24.55 15.82
CA SER A 412 -1.76 -23.71 16.91
C SER A 412 -0.69 -24.40 17.72
N ILE A 413 0.14 -23.63 18.39
CA ILE A 413 1.12 -24.13 19.38
C ILE A 413 0.89 -23.43 20.71
N THR A 414 1.20 -24.11 21.80
CA THR A 414 1.34 -23.45 23.09
C THR A 414 2.62 -22.63 23.08
N ILE A 415 2.51 -21.35 23.45
CA ILE A 415 3.65 -20.42 23.45
C ILE A 415 4.63 -20.87 24.53
N PRO A 416 5.87 -21.24 24.18
CA PRO A 416 6.87 -21.61 25.19
C PRO A 416 7.44 -20.36 25.86
N GLN A 417 8.07 -20.54 27.01
CA GLN A 417 8.75 -19.45 27.70
C GLN A 417 9.89 -18.84 26.86
N SER A 418 10.61 -19.70 26.13
CA SER A 418 11.68 -19.28 25.21
C SER A 418 12.00 -20.39 24.21
N TYR A 419 12.66 -20.03 23.12
CA TYR A 419 13.26 -20.98 22.18
C TYR A 419 14.78 -20.97 22.33
N ILE A 420 15.39 -22.14 22.27
CA ILE A 420 16.85 -22.29 22.26
C ILE A 420 17.27 -22.58 20.82
N VAL A 421 18.07 -21.68 20.25
CA VAL A 421 18.62 -21.82 18.90
C VAL A 421 20.10 -22.10 18.97
N PRO A 422 20.57 -23.31 18.52
CA PRO A 422 21.99 -23.64 18.52
C PRO A 422 22.81 -22.69 17.64
N LYS A 423 23.99 -22.31 18.07
CA LYS A 423 24.90 -21.35 17.40
C LYS A 423 25.25 -21.75 15.95
N VAL A 424 25.24 -23.06 15.67
CA VAL A 424 25.48 -23.61 14.32
C VAL A 424 24.45 -23.09 13.29
N PHE A 425 23.27 -22.71 13.71
CA PHE A 425 22.22 -22.14 12.83
C PHE A 425 22.36 -20.63 12.67
N GLN A 426 23.56 -20.14 12.32
CA GLN A 426 23.88 -18.72 12.20
C GLN A 426 22.90 -17.99 11.26
N LYS A 427 22.54 -18.59 10.12
CA LYS A 427 21.56 -18.00 9.18
C LYS A 427 20.19 -17.77 9.80
N VAL A 428 19.73 -18.64 10.68
CA VAL A 428 18.47 -18.47 11.43
C VAL A 428 18.62 -17.32 12.42
N ILE A 429 19.74 -17.29 13.16
CA ILE A 429 20.03 -16.24 14.14
C ILE A 429 20.08 -14.86 13.46
N ASP A 430 20.70 -14.75 12.29
CA ASP A 430 20.78 -13.49 11.55
C ASP A 430 19.40 -12.99 11.08
N ARG A 431 18.52 -13.91 10.67
CA ARG A 431 17.13 -13.57 10.32
C ARG A 431 16.30 -13.16 11.53
N LEU A 432 16.47 -13.83 12.66
CA LEU A 432 15.82 -13.46 13.91
C LEU A 432 16.26 -12.04 14.34
N LYS A 433 17.56 -11.71 14.22
CA LYS A 433 18.09 -10.38 14.48
C LYS A 433 17.50 -9.33 13.53
N ALA A 434 17.44 -9.63 12.23
CA ALA A 434 16.88 -8.71 11.23
C ALA A 434 15.40 -8.39 11.52
N ASN A 435 14.68 -9.35 12.11
CA ASN A 435 13.29 -9.22 12.53
C ASN A 435 13.13 -8.74 13.99
N ASN A 436 14.20 -8.20 14.59
CA ASN A 436 14.21 -7.62 15.95
C ASN A 436 13.75 -8.59 17.07
N VAL A 437 13.94 -9.89 16.87
CA VAL A 437 13.63 -10.89 17.91
C VAL A 437 14.61 -10.73 19.07
N GLN A 438 14.07 -10.58 20.29
CA GLN A 438 14.89 -10.46 21.49
C GLN A 438 15.61 -11.79 21.78
N MET A 439 16.92 -11.74 21.88
CA MET A 439 17.77 -12.92 22.10
C MET A 439 18.81 -12.65 23.18
N THR A 440 19.02 -13.63 24.03
CA THR A 440 20.07 -13.64 25.04
C THR A 440 21.03 -14.79 24.76
N MET A 441 22.32 -14.49 24.70
CA MET A 441 23.32 -15.52 24.55
C MET A 441 23.56 -16.25 25.89
N ILE A 442 23.64 -17.59 25.87
CA ILE A 442 24.05 -18.38 27.02
C ILE A 442 25.55 -18.19 27.15
N ASP A 443 25.99 -17.62 28.27
CA ASP A 443 27.39 -17.21 28.53
C ASP A 443 28.19 -18.25 29.36
N LYS A 444 27.53 -19.27 29.86
CA LYS A 444 28.14 -20.37 30.63
C LYS A 444 27.45 -21.67 30.37
N ASP A 445 28.18 -22.78 30.57
CA ASP A 445 27.64 -24.12 30.46
C ASP A 445 26.49 -24.32 31.45
N THR A 446 25.36 -24.78 30.92
CA THR A 446 24.10 -24.84 31.66
C THR A 446 23.37 -26.15 31.37
N LEU A 447 22.87 -26.82 32.42
CA LEU A 447 22.00 -27.97 32.29
C LEU A 447 20.53 -27.54 32.39
N MET A 448 19.75 -27.81 31.36
CA MET A 448 18.34 -27.41 31.29
C MET A 448 17.44 -28.56 30.86
N SER A 449 16.19 -28.54 31.39
CA SER A 449 15.11 -29.36 30.82
C SER A 449 14.46 -28.60 29.67
N VAL A 450 14.37 -29.24 28.52
CA VAL A 450 13.81 -28.64 27.30
C VAL A 450 12.84 -29.60 26.62
N VAL A 451 11.92 -29.06 25.84
CA VAL A 451 11.17 -29.85 24.86
C VAL A 451 11.95 -29.79 23.55
N ARG A 452 12.48 -30.93 23.15
CA ARG A 452 13.23 -31.06 21.90
C ARG A 452 12.28 -31.46 20.78
N TYR A 453 12.29 -30.70 19.70
CA TYR A 453 11.56 -31.02 18.50
C TYR A 453 12.46 -31.71 17.49
N LYS A 454 12.11 -32.95 17.13
CA LYS A 454 12.81 -33.72 16.09
C LYS A 454 11.92 -33.85 14.87
N ILE A 455 12.41 -33.45 13.70
CA ILE A 455 11.75 -33.69 12.43
C ILE A 455 11.86 -35.19 12.13
N GLU A 456 10.73 -35.89 12.04
CA GLU A 456 10.66 -37.31 11.74
C GLU A 456 10.57 -37.54 10.23
N SER A 457 9.72 -36.78 9.56
CA SER A 457 9.53 -36.85 8.11
C SER A 457 9.06 -35.53 7.53
N PHE A 458 9.28 -35.35 6.25
CA PHE A 458 8.79 -34.19 5.47
C PHE A 458 8.73 -34.58 4.00
N LYS A 459 7.92 -33.84 3.22
CA LYS A 459 7.94 -33.87 1.77
C LYS A 459 8.67 -32.67 1.23
N THR A 460 9.18 -32.78 0.01
CA THR A 460 9.94 -31.71 -0.66
C THR A 460 9.36 -31.49 -2.06
N LEU A 461 9.24 -30.25 -2.50
CA LEU A 461 8.89 -29.96 -3.89
C LEU A 461 9.91 -30.55 -4.85
N SER A 462 9.44 -31.03 -6.01
CA SER A 462 10.30 -31.63 -7.05
C SER A 462 11.16 -30.60 -7.80
N SER A 463 10.78 -29.30 -7.74
CA SER A 463 11.51 -28.20 -8.34
C SER A 463 11.65 -27.04 -7.34
N PRO A 464 12.71 -26.24 -7.42
CA PRO A 464 12.91 -25.12 -6.51
C PRO A 464 11.92 -23.98 -6.82
N VAL A 465 11.45 -23.32 -5.76
CA VAL A 465 10.73 -22.05 -5.82
C VAL A 465 11.58 -21.00 -5.12
N GLU A 466 11.89 -19.91 -5.81
CA GLU A 466 12.77 -18.84 -5.32
C GLU A 466 14.09 -19.37 -4.74
N GLY A 467 14.74 -20.28 -5.49
CA GLY A 467 16.03 -20.87 -5.11
C GLY A 467 15.98 -21.94 -4.01
N HIS A 468 14.79 -22.27 -3.50
CA HIS A 468 14.61 -23.24 -2.41
C HIS A 468 13.71 -24.40 -2.80
N TYR A 469 14.09 -25.60 -2.40
CA TYR A 469 13.20 -26.76 -2.38
C TYR A 469 12.36 -26.72 -1.10
N TRP A 470 11.14 -26.22 -1.20
CA TRP A 470 10.28 -26.08 -0.02
C TRP A 470 9.87 -27.44 0.53
N HIS A 471 9.97 -27.54 1.86
CA HIS A 471 9.52 -28.71 2.61
C HIS A 471 8.10 -28.46 3.12
N TYR A 472 7.28 -29.50 3.04
CA TYR A 472 5.89 -29.47 3.48
C TYR A 472 5.49 -30.81 4.09
N ASP A 473 4.31 -30.93 4.68
CA ASP A 473 3.83 -32.10 5.43
C ASP A 473 4.86 -32.59 6.45
N THR A 474 5.42 -31.65 7.20
CA THR A 474 6.45 -31.94 8.20
C THR A 474 5.82 -32.58 9.43
N HIS A 475 6.27 -33.78 9.79
CA HIS A 475 5.97 -34.46 11.05
C HIS A 475 7.08 -34.20 12.05
N VAL A 476 6.68 -33.73 13.24
CA VAL A 476 7.62 -33.40 14.32
C VAL A 476 7.23 -34.17 15.56
N ILE A 477 8.21 -34.86 16.17
CA ILE A 477 8.07 -35.48 17.48
C ILE A 477 8.67 -34.53 18.52
N ALA A 478 7.93 -34.32 19.59
CA ALA A 478 8.37 -33.54 20.74
C ALA A 478 8.67 -34.49 21.92
N ASP A 479 9.84 -34.39 22.50
CA ASP A 479 10.20 -35.12 23.73
C ASP A 479 10.78 -34.14 24.76
N THR A 480 10.48 -34.43 26.03
CA THR A 480 11.08 -33.70 27.16
C THR A 480 12.38 -34.36 27.56
N THR A 481 13.46 -33.64 27.51
CA THR A 481 14.79 -34.15 27.82
C THR A 481 15.64 -33.13 28.59
N ARG A 482 16.62 -33.58 29.31
CA ARG A 482 17.66 -32.71 29.86
C ARG A 482 18.83 -32.65 28.89
N VAL A 483 19.26 -31.46 28.60
CA VAL A 483 20.40 -31.20 27.71
C VAL A 483 21.44 -30.36 28.40
N GLN A 484 22.70 -30.68 28.17
CA GLN A 484 23.83 -29.82 28.50
C GLN A 484 24.00 -28.85 27.36
N LEU A 485 23.83 -27.56 27.64
CA LEU A 485 24.11 -26.47 26.72
C LEU A 485 25.53 -25.98 27.00
N TYR A 486 26.37 -25.99 25.99
CA TYR A 486 27.70 -25.44 26.05
C TYR A 486 27.72 -23.99 25.60
N LYS A 487 28.58 -23.17 26.22
CA LYS A 487 28.77 -21.76 25.89
C LYS A 487 29.09 -21.53 24.40
#